data_c24a22d11c62dbc355ed9efcb2a68a80
#
_entry.id   c24a22d11c62dbc355ed9efcb2a68a80
#
_cell.length_a   1.000
_cell.length_b   1.000
_cell.length_c   1.000
_cell.angle_alpha   90.00
_cell.angle_beta   90.00
_cell.angle_gamma   90.00
#
_symmetry.space_group_name_H-M   'P 1'
#
loop_
_entity.id
_entity.type
_entity.pdbx_description
1 polymer ?
#
loop_
_entity_poly.entity_id
_entity_poly.type
_entity_poly.pdbx_seq_one_letter_code
_entity_poly.pdbx_strand_id
1 'polypeptide(L)'
;MVSVPARRSGVAYATGRGLSQRRACTLLGVARSALHYSSIKVVKDAAVLARMAELSAQYPRYGYRRIAIFLDRDGHAMSFGRVHRLWRQARLQVPRKRPRKRVATGRPRPQAPSGANQVWSYDFVFDWAANGQQLKCLTVTDEWTREGLAIEVDGSIRSRRVIEVLSRLVSERGAPLYLRSDNGPEFVSRGLLKWIVGQGIETALIDAGKPWQNGATESFNGKFRDECLSLEWFRSRAEAKAVIETWRRH
;
A
#
# COMPACT_ATOMS: atom_id res chain seq x y z
N MET A 1 33.98 5.35 -18.69
CA MET A 1 34.33 3.92 -18.92
C MET A 1 33.28 3.31 -19.86
N VAL A 2 33.65 2.72 -20.99
CA VAL A 2 32.71 2.17 -21.98
C VAL A 2 32.13 0.83 -21.43
N SER A 3 30.82 0.66 -21.50
CA SER A 3 30.15 -0.55 -21.00
C SER A 3 30.53 -1.81 -21.80
N VAL A 4 30.44 -2.99 -21.19
CA VAL A 4 30.73 -4.27 -21.83
C VAL A 4 29.87 -4.50 -23.10
N PRO A 5 28.57 -4.22 -23.10
CA PRO A 5 27.76 -4.30 -24.34
C PRO A 5 28.24 -3.39 -25.42
N ALA A 6 28.58 -2.14 -25.11
CA ALA A 6 29.10 -1.19 -26.13
C ALA A 6 30.45 -1.64 -26.72
N ARG A 7 31.35 -2.23 -25.88
CA ARG A 7 32.59 -2.84 -26.39
C ARG A 7 32.34 -4.03 -27.32
N ARG A 8 31.33 -4.87 -27.04
CA ARG A 8 30.92 -5.96 -27.96
C ARG A 8 30.41 -5.45 -29.28
N SER A 9 29.58 -4.40 -29.28
CA SER A 9 29.12 -3.74 -30.49
C SER A 9 30.28 -3.16 -31.29
N GLY A 10 31.30 -2.61 -30.60
CA GLY A 10 32.54 -2.16 -31.23
C GLY A 10 33.34 -3.29 -31.90
N VAL A 11 33.40 -4.48 -31.25
CA VAL A 11 34.03 -5.67 -31.91
C VAL A 11 33.30 -6.07 -33.17
N ALA A 12 31.95 -6.13 -33.16
CA ALA A 12 31.15 -6.43 -34.34
C ALA A 12 31.38 -5.43 -35.46
N TYR A 13 31.42 -4.13 -35.12
CA TYR A 13 31.74 -3.07 -36.09
C TYR A 13 33.14 -3.21 -36.69
N ALA A 14 34.17 -3.43 -35.88
CA ALA A 14 35.54 -3.59 -36.33
C ALA A 14 35.72 -4.82 -37.23
N THR A 15 35.03 -5.91 -36.88
CA THR A 15 35.00 -7.14 -37.68
C THR A 15 34.33 -6.92 -39.07
N GLY A 16 33.24 -6.15 -39.09
CA GLY A 16 32.58 -5.75 -40.35
C GLY A 16 33.43 -4.85 -41.25
N ARG A 17 34.48 -4.22 -40.67
CA ARG A 17 35.47 -3.41 -41.37
C ARG A 17 36.74 -4.18 -41.79
N GLY A 18 36.75 -5.51 -41.68
CA GLY A 18 37.83 -6.37 -42.11
C GLY A 18 38.88 -6.72 -41.06
N LEU A 19 38.73 -6.30 -39.80
CA LEU A 19 39.58 -6.82 -38.72
C LEU A 19 39.19 -8.26 -38.40
N SER A 20 40.18 -9.10 -38.14
CA SER A 20 39.88 -10.42 -37.57
C SER A 20 39.27 -10.27 -36.17
N GLN A 21 38.31 -11.15 -35.84
CA GLN A 21 37.61 -11.15 -34.55
C GLN A 21 38.61 -11.19 -33.37
N ARG A 22 39.71 -11.94 -33.52
CA ARG A 22 40.77 -12.03 -32.49
C ARG A 22 41.40 -10.67 -32.25
N ARG A 23 41.77 -9.97 -33.33
CA ARG A 23 42.44 -8.66 -33.28
C ARG A 23 41.50 -7.57 -32.71
N ALA A 24 40.25 -7.56 -33.17
CA ALA A 24 39.21 -6.65 -32.67
C ALA A 24 38.94 -6.87 -31.18
N CYS A 25 38.87 -8.11 -30.70
CA CYS A 25 38.70 -8.44 -29.29
C CYS A 25 39.86 -7.95 -28.42
N THR A 26 41.10 -8.15 -28.87
CA THR A 26 42.31 -7.67 -28.18
C THR A 26 42.31 -6.13 -28.08
N LEU A 27 42.03 -5.47 -29.21
CA LEU A 27 42.01 -4.00 -29.32
C LEU A 27 40.96 -3.37 -28.34
N LEU A 28 39.79 -3.98 -28.20
CA LEU A 28 38.69 -3.47 -27.44
C LEU A 28 38.60 -4.07 -26.02
N GLY A 29 39.57 -4.90 -25.63
CA GLY A 29 39.60 -5.52 -24.29
C GLY A 29 38.40 -6.39 -24.01
N VAL A 30 37.93 -7.20 -24.98
CA VAL A 30 36.77 -8.10 -24.85
C VAL A 30 37.26 -9.56 -24.95
N ALA A 31 36.94 -10.40 -23.98
CA ALA A 31 37.18 -11.82 -24.08
C ALA A 31 36.33 -12.42 -25.23
N ARG A 32 36.92 -13.29 -26.10
CA ARG A 32 36.19 -13.92 -27.21
C ARG A 32 34.99 -14.72 -26.73
N SER A 33 35.09 -15.42 -25.60
CA SER A 33 33.96 -16.13 -24.98
C SER A 33 32.80 -15.22 -24.60
N ALA A 34 33.07 -13.96 -24.31
CA ALA A 34 32.05 -12.97 -23.97
C ALA A 34 31.25 -12.49 -25.19
N LEU A 35 31.71 -12.67 -26.44
CA LEU A 35 30.98 -12.20 -27.63
C LEU A 35 29.64 -12.90 -27.82
N HIS A 36 29.64 -14.23 -27.60
CA HIS A 36 28.45 -15.07 -27.79
C HIS A 36 27.64 -15.25 -26.49
N TYR A 37 28.04 -14.60 -25.39
CA TYR A 37 27.30 -14.69 -24.14
C TYR A 37 25.96 -13.97 -24.24
N SER A 38 24.89 -14.73 -24.15
CA SER A 38 23.54 -14.22 -23.91
C SER A 38 23.15 -14.48 -22.46
N SER A 39 22.53 -13.47 -21.81
CA SER A 39 22.16 -13.61 -20.39
C SER A 39 20.97 -14.56 -20.25
N ILE A 40 21.17 -15.68 -19.56
CA ILE A 40 20.10 -16.62 -19.18
C ILE A 40 19.04 -15.93 -18.28
N LYS A 41 19.41 -14.83 -17.63
CA LYS A 41 18.49 -14.06 -16.78
C LYS A 41 17.31 -13.50 -17.56
N VAL A 42 17.47 -13.12 -18.82
CA VAL A 42 16.38 -12.59 -19.65
C VAL A 42 15.27 -13.62 -19.80
N VAL A 43 15.62 -14.87 -20.09
CA VAL A 43 14.65 -15.96 -20.24
C VAL A 43 14.01 -16.31 -18.89
N LYS A 44 14.82 -16.42 -17.83
CA LYS A 44 14.33 -16.74 -16.46
C LYS A 44 13.43 -15.66 -15.88
N ASP A 45 13.67 -14.39 -16.22
CA ASP A 45 12.91 -13.26 -15.68
C ASP A 45 11.66 -12.95 -16.53
N ALA A 46 11.50 -13.55 -17.73
CA ALA A 46 10.41 -13.23 -18.66
C ALA A 46 9.01 -13.50 -18.07
N ALA A 47 8.80 -14.68 -17.49
CA ALA A 47 7.52 -15.05 -16.87
C ALA A 47 7.18 -14.12 -15.69
N VAL A 48 8.17 -13.80 -14.86
CA VAL A 48 7.99 -12.88 -13.74
C VAL A 48 7.68 -11.47 -14.20
N LEU A 49 8.32 -10.98 -15.25
CA LEU A 49 8.05 -9.66 -15.84
C LEU A 49 6.65 -9.57 -16.42
N ALA A 50 6.17 -10.62 -17.11
CA ALA A 50 4.80 -10.69 -17.61
C ALA A 50 3.81 -10.61 -16.45
N ARG A 51 4.00 -11.44 -15.42
CA ARG A 51 3.13 -11.43 -14.23
C ARG A 51 3.16 -10.12 -13.47
N MET A 52 4.34 -9.48 -13.35
CA MET A 52 4.45 -8.13 -12.80
C MET A 52 3.63 -7.10 -13.57
N ALA A 53 3.65 -7.17 -14.89
CA ALA A 53 2.89 -6.24 -15.74
C ALA A 53 1.38 -6.42 -15.55
N GLU A 54 0.89 -7.66 -15.50
CA GLU A 54 -0.52 -7.98 -15.21
C GLU A 54 -0.95 -7.44 -13.84
N LEU A 55 -0.18 -7.75 -12.80
CA LEU A 55 -0.47 -7.27 -11.43
C LEU A 55 -0.44 -5.74 -11.35
N SER A 56 0.47 -5.09 -12.08
CA SER A 56 0.54 -3.63 -12.11
C SER A 56 -0.61 -3.00 -12.86
N ALA A 57 -1.14 -3.66 -13.89
CA ALA A 57 -2.34 -3.23 -14.59
C ALA A 57 -3.59 -3.39 -13.70
N GLN A 58 -3.67 -4.50 -12.96
CA GLN A 58 -4.76 -4.76 -12.02
C GLN A 58 -4.71 -3.84 -10.79
N TYR A 59 -3.51 -3.52 -10.29
CA TYR A 59 -3.29 -2.69 -9.11
C TYR A 59 -2.38 -1.48 -9.40
N PRO A 60 -2.84 -0.48 -10.14
CA PRO A 60 -1.99 0.59 -10.68
C PRO A 60 -1.39 1.51 -9.61
N ARG A 61 -1.91 1.46 -8.37
CA ARG A 61 -1.41 2.24 -7.22
C ARG A 61 -0.41 1.47 -6.35
N TYR A 62 -0.20 0.16 -6.62
CA TYR A 62 0.69 -0.66 -5.82
C TYR A 62 2.14 -0.50 -6.25
N GLY A 63 3.02 -0.26 -5.29
CA GLY A 63 4.46 -0.25 -5.52
C GLY A 63 5.06 -1.66 -5.47
N TYR A 64 6.31 -1.78 -5.89
CA TYR A 64 7.02 -3.07 -6.00
C TYR A 64 6.97 -3.96 -4.74
N ARG A 65 6.89 -3.38 -3.53
CA ARG A 65 6.82 -4.16 -2.28
C ARG A 65 5.51 -4.94 -2.14
N ARG A 66 4.39 -4.34 -2.51
CA ARG A 66 3.09 -5.03 -2.52
C ARG A 66 3.03 -6.03 -3.66
N ILE A 67 3.47 -5.66 -4.85
CA ILE A 67 3.57 -6.59 -5.99
C ILE A 67 4.46 -7.79 -5.65
N ALA A 68 5.52 -7.62 -4.86
CA ALA A 68 6.35 -8.73 -4.39
C ALA A 68 5.57 -9.76 -3.56
N ILE A 69 4.61 -9.31 -2.74
CA ILE A 69 3.76 -10.20 -1.94
C ILE A 69 2.84 -11.04 -2.85
N PHE A 70 2.28 -10.43 -3.90
CA PHE A 70 1.45 -11.16 -4.86
C PHE A 70 2.27 -12.17 -5.67
N LEU A 71 3.46 -11.77 -6.12
CA LEU A 71 4.38 -12.70 -6.80
C LEU A 71 4.78 -13.89 -5.93
N ASP A 72 4.98 -13.67 -4.63
CA ASP A 72 5.28 -14.73 -3.67
C ASP A 72 4.09 -15.69 -3.52
N ARG A 73 2.86 -15.18 -3.41
CA ARG A 73 1.62 -15.96 -3.40
C ARG A 73 1.43 -16.78 -4.69
N ASP A 74 1.88 -16.26 -5.84
CA ASP A 74 1.84 -16.92 -7.14
C ASP A 74 3.01 -17.93 -7.33
N GLY A 75 3.84 -18.18 -6.30
CA GLY A 75 4.96 -19.10 -6.34
C GLY A 75 6.25 -18.51 -6.90
N HIS A 76 6.32 -17.21 -7.15
CA HIS A 76 7.52 -16.50 -7.62
C HIS A 76 8.28 -15.85 -6.45
N ALA A 77 8.64 -16.62 -5.43
CA ALA A 77 9.40 -16.12 -4.29
C ALA A 77 10.75 -15.54 -4.70
N MET A 78 11.01 -14.28 -4.32
CA MET A 78 12.27 -13.61 -4.61
C MET A 78 12.54 -12.45 -3.65
N SER A 79 13.82 -12.06 -3.55
CA SER A 79 14.20 -10.93 -2.72
C SER A 79 13.61 -9.61 -3.23
N PHE A 80 13.26 -8.69 -2.33
CA PHE A 80 12.78 -7.34 -2.68
C PHE A 80 13.74 -6.59 -3.61
N GLY A 81 15.06 -6.81 -3.49
CA GLY A 81 16.06 -6.22 -4.38
C GLY A 81 15.92 -6.70 -5.82
N ARG A 82 15.65 -8.01 -6.04
CA ARG A 82 15.39 -8.56 -7.37
C ARG A 82 14.06 -8.02 -7.93
N VAL A 83 13.00 -8.00 -7.14
CA VAL A 83 11.71 -7.42 -7.54
C VAL A 83 11.88 -5.96 -7.94
N HIS A 84 12.55 -5.14 -7.14
CA HIS A 84 12.79 -3.72 -7.44
C HIS A 84 13.57 -3.52 -8.75
N ARG A 85 14.60 -4.35 -9.00
CA ARG A 85 15.38 -4.29 -10.24
C ARG A 85 14.51 -4.58 -11.45
N LEU A 86 13.71 -5.65 -11.40
CA LEU A 86 12.79 -6.04 -12.49
C LEU A 86 11.69 -4.99 -12.71
N TRP A 87 11.13 -4.48 -11.62
CA TRP A 87 10.16 -3.39 -11.60
C TRP A 87 10.66 -2.14 -12.34
N ARG A 88 11.90 -1.73 -12.07
CA ARG A 88 12.53 -0.62 -12.78
C ARG A 88 12.81 -0.93 -14.24
N GLN A 89 13.26 -2.13 -14.54
CA GLN A 89 13.52 -2.59 -15.91
C GLN A 89 12.25 -2.56 -16.76
N ALA A 90 11.11 -2.97 -16.19
CA ALA A 90 9.80 -2.96 -16.85
C ALA A 90 9.12 -1.57 -16.87
N ARG A 91 9.74 -0.54 -16.29
CA ARG A 91 9.20 0.83 -16.18
C ARG A 91 7.84 0.92 -15.48
N LEU A 92 7.61 0.06 -14.51
CA LEU A 92 6.33 -0.03 -13.77
C LEU A 92 6.30 0.89 -12.53
N GLN A 93 7.21 1.87 -12.42
CA GLN A 93 7.28 2.75 -11.26
C GLN A 93 6.04 3.62 -11.13
N VAL A 94 5.42 3.57 -9.96
CA VAL A 94 4.33 4.47 -9.59
C VAL A 94 4.90 5.89 -9.40
N PRO A 95 4.24 6.94 -9.90
CA PRO A 95 4.67 8.33 -9.71
C PRO A 95 4.88 8.64 -8.22
N ARG A 96 6.02 9.25 -7.90
CA ARG A 96 6.30 9.65 -6.51
C ARG A 96 5.39 10.82 -6.12
N LYS A 97 4.69 10.68 -4.99
CA LYS A 97 4.05 11.84 -4.35
C LYS A 97 5.16 12.85 -4.00
N ARG A 98 4.98 14.10 -4.39
CA ARG A 98 5.94 15.16 -4.01
C ARG A 98 6.03 15.24 -2.48
N PRO A 99 7.22 15.19 -1.88
CA PRO A 99 7.33 15.31 -0.44
C PRO A 99 6.81 16.70 -0.03
N ARG A 100 5.85 16.73 0.90
CA ARG A 100 5.45 17.99 1.54
C ARG A 100 6.64 18.49 2.34
N LYS A 101 6.92 19.81 2.30
CA LYS A 101 7.90 20.42 3.19
C LYS A 101 7.57 20.02 4.63
N ARG A 102 8.47 19.32 5.30
CA ARG A 102 8.35 19.05 6.73
C ARG A 102 8.57 20.38 7.45
N VAL A 103 7.50 20.97 7.94
CA VAL A 103 7.62 22.03 8.93
C VAL A 103 7.98 21.32 10.22
N ALA A 104 9.20 21.54 10.72
CA ALA A 104 9.60 21.07 12.04
C ALA A 104 8.78 21.87 13.07
N THR A 105 7.68 21.28 13.50
CA THR A 105 6.86 21.84 14.58
C THR A 105 7.18 21.04 15.82
N GLY A 106 7.58 21.70 16.91
CA GLY A 106 7.73 21.09 18.24
C GLY A 106 6.39 20.63 18.84
N ARG A 107 5.50 20.08 18.01
CA ARG A 107 4.16 19.63 18.40
C ARG A 107 4.26 18.31 19.13
N PRO A 108 3.68 18.19 20.33
CA PRO A 108 3.66 16.94 21.05
C PRO A 108 2.94 15.89 20.18
N ARG A 109 3.59 14.74 20.00
CA ARG A 109 2.98 13.60 19.33
C ARG A 109 2.14 12.85 20.35
N PRO A 110 0.97 12.30 19.96
CA PRO A 110 0.24 11.39 20.83
C PRO A 110 1.12 10.17 21.14
N GLN A 111 0.89 9.55 22.29
CA GLN A 111 1.61 8.35 22.68
C GLN A 111 1.52 7.30 21.54
N ALA A 112 2.69 6.88 21.08
CA ALA A 112 2.77 5.86 20.04
C ALA A 112 2.51 4.49 20.66
N PRO A 113 1.75 3.59 19.98
CA PRO A 113 1.61 2.23 20.46
C PRO A 113 2.99 1.53 20.47
N SER A 114 3.21 0.66 21.42
CA SER A 114 4.42 -0.18 21.54
C SER A 114 4.18 -1.63 21.06
N GLY A 115 2.95 -1.98 20.71
CA GLY A 115 2.55 -3.30 20.23
C GLY A 115 1.20 -3.31 19.54
N ALA A 116 0.90 -4.44 18.89
CA ALA A 116 -0.40 -4.68 18.27
C ALA A 116 -1.52 -4.65 19.32
N ASN A 117 -2.71 -4.27 18.91
CA ASN A 117 -3.90 -4.23 19.74
C ASN A 117 -3.84 -3.28 20.96
N GLN A 118 -2.93 -2.32 20.95
CA GLN A 118 -2.86 -1.30 22.02
C GLN A 118 -3.69 -0.06 21.70
N VAL A 119 -3.61 0.44 20.49
CA VAL A 119 -4.35 1.64 20.06
C VAL A 119 -5.09 1.32 18.77
N TRP A 120 -6.41 1.35 18.85
CA TRP A 120 -7.24 1.37 17.65
C TRP A 120 -7.67 2.79 17.36
N SER A 121 -7.56 3.19 16.12
CA SER A 121 -8.07 4.46 15.65
C SER A 121 -9.22 4.24 14.67
N TYR A 122 -10.24 5.10 14.75
CA TYR A 122 -11.41 5.00 13.88
C TYR A 122 -11.86 6.37 13.40
N ASP A 123 -12.45 6.39 12.18
CA ASP A 123 -12.82 7.62 11.50
C ASP A 123 -13.89 7.33 10.44
N PHE A 124 -14.53 8.38 9.93
CA PHE A 124 -15.46 8.29 8.82
C PHE A 124 -14.84 8.74 7.50
N VAL A 125 -15.09 7.94 6.47
CA VAL A 125 -14.81 8.29 5.08
C VAL A 125 -16.13 8.35 4.33
N PHE A 126 -16.33 9.40 3.54
CA PHE A 126 -17.56 9.59 2.76
C PHE A 126 -17.27 9.45 1.27
N ASP A 127 -18.21 8.81 0.56
CA ASP A 127 -18.23 8.66 -0.88
C ASP A 127 -19.68 8.48 -1.38
N TRP A 128 -19.87 8.24 -2.68
CA TRP A 128 -21.17 8.10 -3.32
C TRP A 128 -21.17 6.94 -4.31
N ALA A 129 -22.25 6.17 -4.34
CA ALA A 129 -22.50 5.20 -5.39
C ALA A 129 -23.10 5.90 -6.63
N ALA A 130 -22.98 5.25 -7.79
CA ALA A 130 -23.47 5.76 -9.07
C ALA A 130 -24.98 6.07 -9.08
N ASN A 131 -25.75 5.37 -8.26
CA ASN A 131 -27.19 5.61 -8.10
C ASN A 131 -27.52 6.75 -7.13
N GLY A 132 -26.54 7.56 -6.72
CA GLY A 132 -26.72 8.70 -5.81
C GLY A 132 -26.82 8.32 -4.33
N GLN A 133 -26.67 7.04 -3.96
CA GLN A 133 -26.63 6.63 -2.56
C GLN A 133 -25.32 7.06 -1.90
N GLN A 134 -25.44 7.76 -0.77
CA GLN A 134 -24.28 8.07 0.05
C GLN A 134 -23.63 6.80 0.62
N LEU A 135 -22.31 6.75 0.59
CA LEU A 135 -21.50 5.75 1.26
C LEU A 135 -20.81 6.42 2.45
N LYS A 136 -21.26 6.09 3.67
CA LYS A 136 -20.57 6.44 4.91
C LYS A 136 -19.80 5.21 5.35
N CYS A 137 -18.48 5.30 5.37
CA CYS A 137 -17.58 4.20 5.72
C CYS A 137 -16.94 4.47 7.07
N LEU A 138 -17.23 3.65 8.08
CA LEU A 138 -16.49 3.64 9.34
C LEU A 138 -15.25 2.79 9.17
N THR A 139 -14.09 3.39 9.24
CA THR A 139 -12.80 2.69 9.21
C THR A 139 -12.28 2.49 10.63
N VAL A 140 -11.85 1.29 10.98
CA VAL A 140 -11.16 0.97 12.24
C VAL A 140 -9.82 0.37 11.91
N THR A 141 -8.74 0.93 12.47
CA THR A 141 -7.36 0.51 12.18
C THR A 141 -6.56 0.30 13.45
N ASP A 142 -5.70 -0.70 13.47
CA ASP A 142 -4.65 -0.84 14.48
C ASP A 142 -3.48 0.08 14.13
N GLU A 143 -3.12 0.98 15.04
CA GLU A 143 -2.06 1.97 14.76
C GLU A 143 -0.66 1.36 14.70
N TRP A 144 -0.42 0.23 15.33
CA TRP A 144 0.87 -0.44 15.29
C TRP A 144 1.06 -1.24 14.01
N THR A 145 0.14 -2.17 13.74
CA THR A 145 0.24 -3.05 12.56
C THR A 145 -0.13 -2.33 11.27
N ARG A 146 -0.88 -1.24 11.34
CA ARG A 146 -1.50 -0.53 10.20
C ARG A 146 -2.56 -1.36 9.47
N GLU A 147 -3.04 -2.41 10.11
CA GLU A 147 -4.11 -3.26 9.60
C GLU A 147 -5.45 -2.53 9.66
N GLY A 148 -6.24 -2.62 8.60
CA GLY A 148 -7.65 -2.23 8.60
C GLY A 148 -8.49 -3.31 9.28
N LEU A 149 -8.83 -3.12 10.54
CA LEU A 149 -9.57 -4.11 11.33
C LEU A 149 -11.01 -4.28 10.84
N ALA A 150 -11.65 -3.18 10.48
CA ALA A 150 -12.98 -3.16 9.89
C ALA A 150 -13.18 -1.95 8.98
N ILE A 151 -14.01 -2.12 7.96
CA ILE A 151 -14.60 -1.02 7.20
C ILE A 151 -16.10 -1.31 7.09
N GLU A 152 -16.91 -0.62 7.90
CA GLU A 152 -18.35 -0.74 7.84
C GLU A 152 -18.92 0.29 6.89
N VAL A 153 -19.75 -0.12 5.93
CA VAL A 153 -20.32 0.76 4.89
C VAL A 153 -21.82 0.82 5.05
N ASP A 154 -22.37 2.04 5.21
CA ASP A 154 -23.81 2.27 5.20
C ASP A 154 -24.12 3.70 4.71
N GLY A 155 -25.40 4.04 4.52
CA GLY A 155 -25.84 5.42 4.23
C GLY A 155 -25.84 6.31 5.45
N SER A 156 -26.02 5.71 6.63
CA SER A 156 -25.99 6.40 7.91
C SER A 156 -25.45 5.47 8.98
N ILE A 157 -24.38 5.86 9.62
CA ILE A 157 -23.79 5.13 10.75
C ILE A 157 -23.86 6.04 11.97
N ARG A 158 -24.72 5.65 12.93
CA ARG A 158 -24.86 6.31 14.22
C ARG A 158 -24.03 5.59 15.29
N SER A 159 -23.89 6.18 16.45
CA SER A 159 -23.11 5.63 17.59
C SER A 159 -23.46 4.19 17.96
N ARG A 160 -24.74 3.78 17.85
CA ARG A 160 -25.15 2.38 18.06
C ARG A 160 -24.42 1.42 17.10
N ARG A 161 -24.36 1.77 15.82
CA ARG A 161 -23.67 0.93 14.81
C ARG A 161 -22.16 0.91 15.03
N VAL A 162 -21.57 2.04 15.48
CA VAL A 162 -20.18 2.09 15.90
C VAL A 162 -19.92 1.10 17.04
N ILE A 163 -20.77 1.09 18.07
CA ILE A 163 -20.68 0.14 19.19
C ILE A 163 -20.75 -1.31 18.70
N GLU A 164 -21.69 -1.64 17.80
CA GLU A 164 -21.84 -2.99 17.26
C GLU A 164 -20.55 -3.45 16.54
N VAL A 165 -19.94 -2.59 15.71
CA VAL A 165 -18.69 -2.90 15.01
C VAL A 165 -17.53 -3.08 16.00
N LEU A 166 -17.38 -2.16 16.95
CA LEU A 166 -16.32 -2.25 17.95
C LEU A 166 -16.51 -3.45 18.88
N SER A 167 -17.74 -3.78 19.30
CA SER A 167 -18.03 -4.96 20.13
C SER A 167 -17.63 -6.25 19.45
N ARG A 168 -17.91 -6.38 18.13
CA ARG A 168 -17.47 -7.52 17.32
C ARG A 168 -15.95 -7.62 17.32
N LEU A 169 -15.24 -6.52 17.05
CA LEU A 169 -13.78 -6.52 17.04
C LEU A 169 -13.18 -6.85 18.41
N VAL A 170 -13.75 -6.33 19.49
CA VAL A 170 -13.33 -6.66 20.87
C VAL A 170 -13.54 -8.15 21.17
N SER A 171 -14.64 -8.74 20.71
CA SER A 171 -14.89 -10.18 20.86
C SER A 171 -13.89 -11.05 20.06
N GLU A 172 -13.46 -10.59 18.88
CA GLU A 172 -12.56 -11.34 18.01
C GLU A 172 -11.08 -11.20 18.40
N ARG A 173 -10.67 -10.04 18.91
CA ARG A 173 -9.25 -9.66 19.07
C ARG A 173 -8.86 -9.25 20.50
N GLY A 174 -9.83 -9.16 21.41
CA GLY A 174 -9.66 -8.55 22.73
C GLY A 174 -9.79 -7.02 22.67
N ALA A 175 -9.98 -6.41 23.84
CA ALA A 175 -10.09 -4.97 23.96
C ALA A 175 -8.73 -4.28 23.78
N PRO A 176 -8.65 -3.18 23.00
CA PRO A 176 -7.46 -2.36 22.96
C PRO A 176 -7.31 -1.57 24.26
N LEU A 177 -6.12 -1.04 24.54
CA LEU A 177 -5.92 -0.13 25.67
C LEU A 177 -6.58 1.23 25.40
N TYR A 178 -6.45 1.72 24.17
CA TYR A 178 -6.93 3.03 23.76
C TYR A 178 -7.76 2.98 22.49
N LEU A 179 -8.84 3.73 22.47
CA LEU A 179 -9.59 4.08 21.26
C LEU A 179 -9.36 5.55 20.91
N ARG A 180 -8.88 5.81 19.70
CA ARG A 180 -8.60 7.15 19.18
C ARG A 180 -9.57 7.52 18.07
N SER A 181 -10.20 8.69 18.20
CA SER A 181 -11.05 9.28 17.17
C SER A 181 -10.96 10.80 17.21
N ASP A 182 -11.51 11.42 16.19
CA ASP A 182 -11.83 12.85 16.26
C ASP A 182 -13.04 13.10 17.20
N ASN A 183 -13.42 14.37 17.35
CA ASN A 183 -14.55 14.79 18.20
C ASN A 183 -15.88 14.81 17.42
N GLY A 184 -16.05 13.93 16.42
CA GLY A 184 -17.32 13.82 15.70
C GLY A 184 -18.48 13.49 16.65
N PRO A 185 -19.69 14.00 16.36
CA PRO A 185 -20.85 13.82 17.25
C PRO A 185 -21.21 12.35 17.50
N GLU A 186 -20.94 11.48 16.56
CA GLU A 186 -21.14 10.05 16.70
C GLU A 186 -20.16 9.41 17.67
N PHE A 187 -18.96 9.99 17.80
CA PHE A 187 -17.87 9.46 18.63
C PHE A 187 -17.87 9.99 20.06
N VAL A 188 -18.47 11.15 20.29
CA VAL A 188 -18.63 11.72 21.65
C VAL A 188 -20.00 11.45 22.25
N SER A 189 -20.80 10.57 21.65
CA SER A 189 -22.13 10.22 22.18
C SER A 189 -22.03 9.54 23.53
N ARG A 190 -22.95 9.88 24.45
CA ARG A 190 -22.99 9.28 25.80
C ARG A 190 -23.04 7.75 25.79
N GLY A 191 -23.76 7.16 24.82
CA GLY A 191 -23.88 5.71 24.69
C GLY A 191 -22.55 5.05 24.34
N LEU A 192 -21.79 5.61 23.40
CA LEU A 192 -20.48 5.09 23.02
C LEU A 192 -19.45 5.26 24.15
N LEU A 193 -19.38 6.43 24.76
CA LEU A 193 -18.46 6.68 25.88
C LEU A 193 -18.74 5.74 27.08
N LYS A 194 -20.03 5.52 27.43
CA LYS A 194 -20.40 4.56 28.47
C LYS A 194 -19.97 3.14 28.11
N TRP A 195 -20.14 2.74 26.85
CA TRP A 195 -19.74 1.42 26.38
C TRP A 195 -18.20 1.27 26.45
N ILE A 196 -17.43 2.25 26.01
CA ILE A 196 -15.95 2.24 26.02
C ILE A 196 -15.44 2.04 27.46
N VAL A 197 -15.96 2.83 28.41
CA VAL A 197 -15.61 2.70 29.84
C VAL A 197 -16.00 1.33 30.38
N GLY A 198 -17.17 0.80 29.99
CA GLY A 198 -17.64 -0.53 30.40
C GLY A 198 -16.77 -1.68 29.87
N GLN A 199 -16.00 -1.46 28.79
CA GLN A 199 -15.03 -2.42 28.26
C GLN A 199 -13.62 -2.27 28.87
N GLY A 200 -13.41 -1.32 29.79
CA GLY A 200 -12.09 -1.02 30.35
C GLY A 200 -11.13 -0.35 29.37
N ILE A 201 -11.67 0.27 28.32
CA ILE A 201 -10.88 0.94 27.27
C ILE A 201 -10.77 2.42 27.61
N GLU A 202 -9.59 2.99 27.41
CA GLU A 202 -9.38 4.42 27.55
C GLU A 202 -9.63 5.17 26.23
N THR A 203 -10.22 6.37 26.32
CA THR A 203 -10.41 7.24 25.15
C THR A 203 -9.19 8.14 24.95
N ALA A 204 -8.61 8.13 23.75
CA ALA A 204 -7.57 9.05 23.33
C ALA A 204 -8.13 10.04 22.29
N LEU A 205 -9.08 10.88 22.72
CA LEU A 205 -9.68 11.89 21.83
C LEU A 205 -8.61 12.87 21.34
N ILE A 206 -8.70 13.23 20.08
CA ILE A 206 -7.82 14.19 19.46
C ILE A 206 -8.20 15.59 19.94
N ASP A 207 -7.23 16.38 20.34
CA ASP A 207 -7.46 17.78 20.72
C ASP A 207 -8.05 18.56 19.55
N ALA A 208 -9.03 19.41 19.82
CA ALA A 208 -9.62 20.27 18.81
C ALA A 208 -8.55 21.07 18.06
N GLY A 209 -8.58 21.04 16.73
CA GLY A 209 -7.61 21.74 15.86
C GLY A 209 -6.24 21.06 15.74
N LYS A 210 -6.07 19.81 16.23
CA LYS A 210 -4.81 19.08 16.12
C LYS A 210 -4.91 17.81 15.25
N PRO A 211 -5.21 17.93 13.94
CA PRO A 211 -5.39 16.78 13.05
C PRO A 211 -4.16 15.86 12.96
N TRP A 212 -2.96 16.38 13.21
CA TRP A 212 -1.73 15.56 13.19
C TRP A 212 -1.71 14.43 14.23
N GLN A 213 -2.61 14.46 15.22
CA GLN A 213 -2.76 13.39 16.20
C GLN A 213 -3.45 12.15 15.62
N ASN A 214 -4.14 12.27 14.45
CA ASN A 214 -4.81 11.18 13.74
C ASN A 214 -4.04 10.68 12.49
N GLY A 215 -2.74 10.92 12.43
CA GLY A 215 -1.94 10.65 11.23
C GLY A 215 -1.94 9.18 10.77
N ALA A 216 -2.19 8.22 11.66
CA ALA A 216 -2.31 6.80 11.32
C ALA A 216 -3.56 6.54 10.48
N THR A 217 -4.70 7.00 10.97
CA THR A 217 -6.01 6.88 10.31
C THR A 217 -6.07 7.69 9.02
N GLU A 218 -5.55 8.92 9.03
CA GLU A 218 -5.45 9.73 7.81
C GLU A 218 -4.64 9.04 6.72
N SER A 219 -3.53 8.40 7.10
CA SER A 219 -2.70 7.63 6.17
C SER A 219 -3.43 6.41 5.60
N PHE A 220 -4.19 5.69 6.43
CA PHE A 220 -5.02 4.56 6.02
C PHE A 220 -6.15 5.03 5.09
N ASN A 221 -6.92 6.04 5.51
CA ASN A 221 -8.02 6.60 4.74
C ASN A 221 -7.55 7.16 3.39
N GLY A 222 -6.34 7.75 3.35
CA GLY A 222 -5.72 8.18 2.10
C GLY A 222 -5.44 7.01 1.14
N LYS A 223 -5.00 5.85 1.65
CA LYS A 223 -4.81 4.65 0.83
C LYS A 223 -6.15 4.05 0.41
N PHE A 224 -7.11 3.97 1.33
CA PHE A 224 -8.44 3.48 1.03
C PHE A 224 -9.09 4.28 -0.10
N ARG A 225 -8.96 5.62 -0.09
CA ARG A 225 -9.42 6.47 -1.20
C ARG A 225 -8.66 6.20 -2.50
N ASP A 226 -7.33 6.17 -2.45
CA ASP A 226 -6.48 6.00 -3.64
C ASP A 226 -6.59 4.61 -4.29
N GLU A 227 -6.71 3.57 -3.47
CA GLU A 227 -6.54 2.18 -3.89
C GLU A 227 -7.86 1.40 -4.03
N CYS A 228 -8.96 1.94 -3.49
CA CYS A 228 -10.29 1.34 -3.58
C CYS A 228 -11.31 2.34 -4.13
N LEU A 229 -11.66 3.38 -3.37
CA LEU A 229 -12.77 4.26 -3.74
C LEU A 229 -12.56 4.98 -5.08
N SER A 230 -11.33 5.40 -5.41
CA SER A 230 -11.03 6.11 -6.67
C SER A 230 -10.85 5.19 -7.88
N LEU A 231 -10.75 3.88 -7.68
CA LEU A 231 -10.59 2.91 -8.76
C LEU A 231 -11.88 2.19 -9.12
N GLU A 232 -12.85 2.20 -8.20
CA GLU A 232 -14.09 1.47 -8.35
C GLU A 232 -15.26 2.41 -8.66
N TRP A 233 -16.21 1.89 -9.45
CA TRP A 233 -17.46 2.57 -9.77
C TRP A 233 -18.62 1.77 -9.18
N PHE A 234 -18.98 2.04 -7.93
CA PHE A 234 -20.02 1.28 -7.23
C PHE A 234 -21.41 1.61 -7.78
N ARG A 235 -22.13 0.62 -8.27
CA ARG A 235 -23.53 0.79 -8.74
C ARG A 235 -24.50 1.00 -7.60
N SER A 236 -24.20 0.38 -6.44
CA SER A 236 -25.05 0.44 -5.25
C SER A 236 -24.21 0.30 -3.97
N ARG A 237 -24.83 0.62 -2.84
CA ARG A 237 -24.22 0.43 -1.53
C ARG A 237 -23.91 -1.06 -1.22
N ALA A 238 -24.75 -1.97 -1.67
CA ALA A 238 -24.52 -3.41 -1.46
C ALA A 238 -23.25 -3.88 -2.19
N GLU A 239 -23.04 -3.44 -3.43
CA GLU A 239 -21.83 -3.72 -4.20
C GLU A 239 -20.61 -3.08 -3.54
N ALA A 240 -20.71 -1.80 -3.14
CA ALA A 240 -19.64 -1.11 -2.43
C ALA A 240 -19.20 -1.86 -1.17
N LYS A 241 -20.14 -2.35 -0.39
CA LYS A 241 -19.86 -3.13 0.82
C LYS A 241 -19.05 -4.39 0.52
N ALA A 242 -19.40 -5.15 -0.52
CA ALA A 242 -18.72 -6.37 -0.92
C ALA A 242 -17.30 -6.09 -1.45
N VAL A 243 -17.16 -5.10 -2.34
CA VAL A 243 -15.87 -4.74 -2.95
C VAL A 243 -14.91 -4.16 -1.91
N ILE A 244 -15.39 -3.25 -1.04
CA ILE A 244 -14.59 -2.64 0.02
C ILE A 244 -14.10 -3.69 1.02
N GLU A 245 -14.95 -4.65 1.40
CA GLU A 245 -14.54 -5.74 2.30
C GLU A 245 -13.50 -6.65 1.64
N THR A 246 -13.64 -6.94 0.34
CA THR A 246 -12.63 -7.66 -0.42
C THR A 246 -11.29 -6.92 -0.43
N TRP A 247 -11.31 -5.61 -0.70
CA TRP A 247 -10.11 -4.78 -0.66
C TRP A 247 -9.46 -4.76 0.73
N ARG A 248 -10.26 -4.68 1.80
CA ARG A 248 -9.75 -4.68 3.18
C ARG A 248 -8.96 -5.94 3.52
N ARG A 249 -9.42 -7.11 3.01
CA ARG A 249 -8.80 -8.42 3.27
C ARG A 249 -7.51 -8.67 2.47
N HIS A 250 -7.28 -7.90 1.41
CA HIS A 250 -6.08 -7.99 0.59
C HIS A 250 -4.86 -7.33 1.22
#